data_c33ae742b8067b9aea573be755637e75
#
_entry.id   c33ae742b8067b9aea573be755637e75
#
_cell.length_a   1.000
_cell.length_b   1.000
_cell.length_c   1.000
_cell.angle_alpha   90.00
_cell.angle_beta   90.00
_cell.angle_gamma   90.00
#
_symmetry.space_group_name_H-M   'P 1'
#
loop_
_entity.id
_entity.type
_entity.pdbx_description
1 polymer ?
#
loop_
_entity_poly.entity_id
_entity_poly.type
_entity_poly.pdbx_seq_one_letter_code
_entity_poly.pdbx_strand_id
1 'polypeptide(L)'
;MNYTPKVRQKKSNFWGVFIMKLSYDDKVQIYELRKQGYSLEKLSNKFGINNSNIRYMIKLIDRYGIEFVKKGKNRYYSPDLKQEMINKVLHEGWTKDRVSLEYGLPSRTILLNWLAQYRKNGYTIVEKTRGRVPESGECHPKKVKRTPIEGGKRE
;
A
#
# COMPACT_ATOMS: atom_id res chain seq x y z
N MET A 1 17.12 11.35 49.98
CA MET A 1 16.41 12.03 48.86
C MET A 1 16.66 11.18 47.62
N ASN A 2 15.67 10.43 47.22
CA ASN A 2 15.77 9.57 46.02
C ASN A 2 15.49 10.39 44.79
N TYR A 3 16.53 10.72 44.07
CA TYR A 3 16.42 11.34 42.74
C TYR A 3 16.09 10.27 41.73
N THR A 4 14.83 10.14 41.33
CA THR A 4 14.45 9.37 40.15
C THR A 4 14.70 10.23 38.93
N PRO A 5 15.61 9.86 38.01
CA PRO A 5 15.76 10.59 36.78
C PRO A 5 14.47 10.43 35.97
N LYS A 6 13.76 11.53 35.71
CA LYS A 6 12.69 11.57 34.71
C LYS A 6 13.31 11.19 33.36
N VAL A 7 13.14 9.95 32.98
CA VAL A 7 13.41 9.51 31.63
C VAL A 7 12.48 10.32 30.72
N ARG A 8 13.05 11.33 30.10
CA ARG A 8 12.41 12.11 29.05
C ARG A 8 12.20 11.15 27.89
N GLN A 9 11.01 10.55 27.82
CA GLN A 9 10.62 9.82 26.62
C GLN A 9 10.68 10.82 25.47
N LYS A 10 11.73 10.72 24.66
CA LYS A 10 11.77 11.34 23.34
C LYS A 10 10.56 10.75 22.61
N LYS A 11 9.53 11.57 22.44
CA LYS A 11 8.51 11.33 21.41
C LYS A 11 9.29 11.38 20.10
N SER A 12 9.80 10.25 19.68
CA SER A 12 10.32 10.10 18.34
C SER A 12 9.12 10.30 17.42
N ASN A 13 9.14 11.39 16.67
CA ASN A 13 8.25 11.61 15.54
C ASN A 13 8.58 10.57 14.46
N PHE A 14 8.35 9.32 14.80
CA PHE A 14 8.57 8.18 13.93
C PHE A 14 7.33 7.90 13.06
N TRP A 15 6.65 8.98 12.66
CA TRP A 15 5.41 8.90 11.88
C TRP A 15 5.61 8.53 10.41
N GLY A 16 6.83 8.48 9.93
CA GLY A 16 7.09 8.30 8.50
C GLY A 16 7.45 6.89 8.03
N VAL A 17 7.94 6.01 8.89
CA VAL A 17 8.61 4.78 8.43
C VAL A 17 7.94 3.49 8.93
N PHE A 18 7.14 3.54 9.96
CA PHE A 18 6.59 2.32 10.59
C PHE A 18 5.15 1.93 10.19
N ILE A 19 4.52 2.68 9.26
CA ILE A 19 3.15 2.36 8.80
C ILE A 19 3.10 1.04 8.02
N MET A 20 4.22 0.39 7.82
CA MET A 20 4.20 -0.45 6.69
C MET A 20 4.56 -1.86 6.81
N LYS A 21 4.65 -2.50 7.86
CA LYS A 21 4.87 -3.95 7.71
C LYS A 21 4.37 -4.73 8.91
N LEU A 22 3.06 -4.76 9.06
CA LEU A 22 2.49 -5.89 9.77
C LEU A 22 2.92 -7.17 9.05
N SER A 23 3.57 -8.04 9.77
CA SER A 23 3.78 -9.41 9.31
C SER A 23 2.43 -10.12 9.20
N TYR A 24 2.42 -11.27 8.58
CA TYR A 24 1.22 -12.11 8.57
C TYR A 24 0.80 -12.48 9.98
N ASP A 25 1.77 -12.85 10.82
CA ASP A 25 1.54 -13.24 12.22
C ASP A 25 0.92 -12.11 13.05
N ASP A 26 1.39 -10.87 12.85
CA ASP A 26 0.78 -9.69 13.51
C ASP A 26 -0.70 -9.53 13.13
N LYS A 27 -1.03 -9.75 11.87
CA LYS A 27 -2.42 -9.67 11.40
C LYS A 27 -3.31 -10.75 12.01
N VAL A 28 -2.79 -11.97 12.09
CA VAL A 28 -3.46 -13.09 12.77
C VAL A 28 -3.67 -12.75 14.24
N GLN A 29 -2.64 -12.29 14.92
CA GLN A 29 -2.69 -11.93 16.33
C GLN A 29 -3.71 -10.80 16.61
N ILE A 30 -3.75 -9.77 15.77
CA ILE A 30 -4.74 -8.69 15.88
C ILE A 30 -6.15 -9.25 15.76
N TYR A 31 -6.37 -10.14 14.80
CA TYR A 31 -7.68 -10.75 14.58
C TYR A 31 -8.11 -11.62 15.76
N GLU A 32 -7.23 -12.45 16.29
CA GLU A 32 -7.48 -13.28 17.45
C GLU A 32 -7.77 -12.47 18.72
N LEU A 33 -6.94 -11.46 19.00
CA LEU A 33 -7.15 -10.56 20.12
C LEU A 33 -8.49 -9.83 20.01
N ARG A 34 -8.88 -9.45 18.78
CA ARG A 34 -10.19 -8.84 18.55
C ARG A 34 -11.33 -9.80 18.89
N LYS A 35 -11.21 -11.07 18.52
CA LYS A 35 -12.19 -12.11 18.90
C LYS A 35 -12.26 -12.33 20.41
N GLN A 36 -11.16 -12.16 21.13
CA GLN A 36 -11.11 -12.21 22.60
C GLN A 36 -11.72 -10.98 23.27
N GLY A 37 -12.23 -9.99 22.51
CA GLY A 37 -12.90 -8.81 23.03
C GLY A 37 -12.03 -7.56 23.20
N TYR A 38 -10.78 -7.58 22.74
CA TYR A 38 -9.95 -6.37 22.80
C TYR A 38 -10.53 -5.25 21.96
N SER A 39 -10.52 -4.01 22.50
CA SER A 39 -11.00 -2.84 21.78
C SER A 39 -10.04 -2.49 20.61
N LEU A 40 -10.61 -1.88 19.56
CA LEU A 40 -9.80 -1.41 18.41
C LEU A 40 -8.73 -0.40 18.85
N GLU A 41 -9.02 0.41 19.84
CA GLU A 41 -8.09 1.40 20.38
C GLU A 41 -6.89 0.73 21.06
N LYS A 42 -7.13 -0.28 21.89
CA LYS A 42 -6.04 -1.07 22.52
C LYS A 42 -5.17 -1.75 21.47
N LEU A 43 -5.77 -2.31 20.42
CA LEU A 43 -5.04 -2.93 19.31
C LEU A 43 -4.25 -1.87 18.50
N SER A 44 -4.86 -0.73 18.22
CA SER A 44 -4.21 0.40 17.56
C SER A 44 -2.95 0.85 18.31
N ASN A 45 -3.05 1.03 19.60
CA ASN A 45 -1.94 1.46 20.44
C ASN A 45 -0.85 0.38 20.56
N LYS A 46 -1.26 -0.89 20.66
CA LYS A 46 -0.31 -2.01 20.78
C LYS A 46 0.52 -2.22 19.50
N PHE A 47 -0.13 -2.15 18.33
CA PHE A 47 0.51 -2.44 17.04
C PHE A 47 0.91 -1.18 16.25
N GLY A 48 0.62 0.01 16.76
CA GLY A 48 0.95 1.28 16.10
C GLY A 48 0.19 1.53 14.80
N ILE A 49 -1.05 1.01 14.66
CA ILE A 49 -1.83 1.07 13.45
C ILE A 49 -3.14 1.81 13.68
N ASN A 50 -3.56 2.58 12.69
CA ASN A 50 -4.83 3.30 12.74
C ASN A 50 -6.03 2.36 12.91
N ASN A 51 -6.97 2.71 13.79
CA ASN A 51 -8.21 1.99 14.05
C ASN A 51 -9.00 1.65 12.79
N SER A 52 -9.04 2.57 11.83
CA SER A 52 -9.74 2.38 10.56
C SER A 52 -9.12 1.26 9.71
N ASN A 53 -7.81 1.14 9.75
CA ASN A 53 -7.10 0.09 9.02
C ASN A 53 -7.31 -1.28 9.67
N ILE A 54 -7.28 -1.34 11.01
CA ILE A 54 -7.57 -2.58 11.74
C ILE A 54 -9.01 -3.01 11.46
N ARG A 55 -9.97 -2.10 11.55
CA ARG A 55 -11.38 -2.38 11.27
C ARG A 55 -11.59 -2.92 9.85
N TYR A 56 -10.94 -2.32 8.87
CA TYR A 56 -11.03 -2.76 7.48
C TYR A 56 -10.40 -4.14 7.29
N MET A 57 -9.23 -4.38 7.86
CA MET A 57 -8.55 -5.67 7.82
C MET A 57 -9.40 -6.78 8.44
N ILE A 58 -10.04 -6.53 9.59
CA ILE A 58 -10.94 -7.50 10.23
C ILE A 58 -12.11 -7.83 9.30
N LYS A 59 -12.75 -6.84 8.68
CA LYS A 59 -13.83 -7.07 7.72
C LYS A 59 -13.38 -7.89 6.51
N LEU A 60 -12.16 -7.69 6.02
CA LEU A 60 -11.59 -8.50 4.95
C LEU A 60 -11.39 -9.95 5.39
N ILE A 61 -10.88 -10.17 6.60
CA ILE A 61 -10.67 -11.51 7.15
C ILE A 61 -12.01 -12.22 7.38
N ASP A 62 -13.00 -11.52 7.91
CA ASP A 62 -14.35 -12.08 8.14
C ASP A 62 -15.02 -12.51 6.84
N ARG A 63 -14.77 -11.78 5.73
CA ARG A 63 -15.39 -12.07 4.43
C ARG A 63 -14.63 -13.09 3.59
N TYR A 64 -13.32 -13.01 3.57
CA TYR A 64 -12.46 -13.76 2.66
C TYR A 64 -11.56 -14.80 3.36
N GLY A 65 -11.56 -14.81 4.68
CA GLY A 65 -10.70 -15.67 5.49
C GLY A 65 -9.33 -15.06 5.79
N ILE A 66 -8.65 -15.67 6.76
CA ILE A 66 -7.36 -15.18 7.27
C ILE A 66 -6.24 -15.21 6.23
N GLU A 67 -6.29 -16.18 5.31
CA GLU A 67 -5.29 -16.33 4.24
C GLU A 67 -5.29 -15.14 3.26
N PHE A 68 -6.41 -14.40 3.18
CA PHE A 68 -6.54 -13.24 2.31
C PHE A 68 -5.52 -12.13 2.65
N VAL A 69 -5.16 -11.98 3.90
CA VAL A 69 -4.21 -10.95 4.37
C VAL A 69 -2.75 -11.40 4.28
N LYS A 70 -2.50 -12.64 3.84
CA LYS A 70 -1.15 -13.13 3.54
C LYS A 70 -0.56 -12.31 2.39
N LYS A 71 0.70 -11.95 2.49
CA LYS A 71 1.39 -11.21 1.44
C LYS A 71 1.51 -12.05 0.18
N GLY A 72 0.72 -11.72 -0.81
CA GLY A 72 0.79 -12.31 -2.15
C GLY A 72 1.54 -11.43 -3.15
N LYS A 73 1.56 -11.85 -4.42
CA LYS A 73 2.01 -11.03 -5.53
C LYS A 73 1.11 -9.79 -5.68
N ASN A 74 1.66 -8.69 -6.17
CA ASN A 74 0.86 -7.51 -6.49
C ASN A 74 -0.24 -7.88 -7.48
N ARG A 75 -1.49 -7.60 -7.12
CA ARG A 75 -2.64 -7.85 -7.99
C ARG A 75 -2.68 -6.81 -9.10
N TYR A 76 -2.88 -7.28 -10.31
CA TYR A 76 -3.19 -6.41 -11.44
C TYR A 76 -4.71 -6.18 -11.48
N TYR A 77 -5.10 -4.95 -11.72
CA TYR A 77 -6.49 -4.55 -11.90
C TYR A 77 -6.62 -3.94 -13.29
N SER A 78 -7.45 -4.57 -14.13
CA SER A 78 -7.69 -4.07 -15.49
C SER A 78 -8.35 -2.68 -15.48
N PRO A 79 -8.21 -1.90 -16.56
CA PRO A 79 -8.90 -0.60 -16.68
C PRO A 79 -10.41 -0.73 -16.54
N ASP A 80 -11.01 -1.77 -17.13
CA ASP A 80 -12.44 -2.02 -17.07
C ASP A 80 -12.92 -2.26 -15.64
N LEU A 81 -12.18 -3.07 -14.89
CA LEU A 81 -12.49 -3.34 -13.48
C LEU A 81 -12.36 -2.09 -12.61
N LYS A 82 -11.35 -1.24 -12.88
CA LYS A 82 -11.22 0.06 -12.20
C LYS A 82 -12.39 0.97 -12.50
N GLN A 83 -12.80 1.02 -13.78
CA GLN A 83 -13.93 1.81 -14.23
C GLN A 83 -15.24 1.35 -13.58
N GLU A 84 -15.45 0.04 -13.50
CA GLU A 84 -16.62 -0.54 -12.82
C GLU A 84 -16.69 -0.12 -11.36
N MET A 85 -15.58 -0.28 -10.61
CA MET A 85 -15.53 0.13 -9.20
C MET A 85 -15.77 1.64 -9.01
N ILE A 86 -15.23 2.47 -9.91
CA ILE A 86 -15.43 3.92 -9.91
C ILE A 86 -16.88 4.27 -10.19
N ASN A 87 -17.50 3.61 -11.15
CA ASN A 87 -18.91 3.81 -11.50
C ASN A 87 -19.84 3.45 -10.33
N LYS A 88 -19.56 2.38 -9.61
CA LYS A 88 -20.33 2.01 -8.41
C LYS A 88 -20.31 3.10 -7.35
N VAL A 89 -19.17 3.78 -7.19
CA VAL A 89 -19.08 4.90 -6.24
C VAL A 89 -19.76 6.15 -6.75
N LEU A 90 -19.59 6.51 -8.03
CA LEU A 90 -20.03 7.78 -8.58
C LEU A 90 -21.50 7.77 -9.04
N HIS A 91 -21.94 6.67 -9.62
CA HIS A 91 -23.28 6.56 -10.22
C HIS A 91 -24.26 5.75 -9.36
N GLU A 92 -23.80 4.68 -8.74
CA GLU A 92 -24.66 3.84 -7.90
C GLU A 92 -24.68 4.28 -6.42
N GLY A 93 -23.89 5.29 -6.04
CA GLY A 93 -23.85 5.83 -4.68
C GLY A 93 -23.30 4.88 -3.61
N TRP A 94 -22.55 3.85 -4.02
CA TRP A 94 -21.93 2.94 -3.06
C TRP A 94 -20.83 3.64 -2.27
N THR A 95 -20.73 3.30 -0.98
CA THR A 95 -19.63 3.80 -0.17
C THR A 95 -18.29 3.19 -0.64
N LYS A 96 -17.22 3.98 -0.56
CA LYS A 96 -15.87 3.53 -0.93
C LYS A 96 -15.44 2.29 -0.16
N ASP A 97 -15.83 2.20 1.12
CA ASP A 97 -15.56 1.03 1.96
C ASP A 97 -16.29 -0.22 1.46
N ARG A 98 -17.55 -0.08 1.04
CA ARG A 98 -18.35 -1.18 0.49
C ARG A 98 -17.74 -1.70 -0.80
N VAL A 99 -17.41 -0.80 -1.75
CA VAL A 99 -16.78 -1.21 -3.02
C VAL A 99 -15.43 -1.87 -2.77
N SER A 100 -14.59 -1.28 -1.92
CA SER A 100 -13.28 -1.86 -1.61
C SER A 100 -13.38 -3.25 -0.99
N LEU A 101 -14.37 -3.46 -0.12
CA LEU A 101 -14.62 -4.75 0.52
C LEU A 101 -15.20 -5.76 -0.46
N GLU A 102 -16.15 -5.36 -1.31
CA GLU A 102 -16.79 -6.23 -2.30
C GLU A 102 -15.78 -6.80 -3.30
N TYR A 103 -14.88 -5.96 -3.78
CA TYR A 103 -13.83 -6.35 -4.74
C TYR A 103 -12.56 -6.87 -4.06
N GLY A 104 -12.55 -7.03 -2.76
CA GLY A 104 -11.41 -7.53 -2.01
C GLY A 104 -10.14 -6.72 -2.22
N LEU A 105 -10.21 -5.40 -2.18
CA LEU A 105 -9.01 -4.57 -2.25
C LEU A 105 -8.21 -4.70 -0.95
N PRO A 106 -6.88 -4.89 -1.03
CA PRO A 106 -6.03 -4.97 0.16
C PRO A 106 -6.05 -3.72 1.03
N SER A 107 -6.34 -2.56 0.43
CA SER A 107 -6.46 -1.28 1.11
C SER A 107 -7.49 -0.38 0.43
N ARG A 108 -8.25 0.34 1.23
CA ARG A 108 -9.18 1.38 0.75
C ARG A 108 -8.50 2.51 -0.02
N THR A 109 -7.23 2.77 0.31
CA THR A 109 -6.41 3.81 -0.33
C THR A 109 -6.25 3.56 -1.82
N ILE A 110 -6.28 2.32 -2.27
CA ILE A 110 -6.18 1.96 -3.69
C ILE A 110 -7.33 2.59 -4.48
N LEU A 111 -8.56 2.40 -4.03
CA LEU A 111 -9.74 2.98 -4.68
C LEU A 111 -9.75 4.51 -4.59
N LEU A 112 -9.33 5.07 -3.46
CA LEU A 112 -9.22 6.53 -3.28
C LEU A 112 -8.23 7.14 -4.28
N ASN A 113 -7.09 6.50 -4.49
CA ASN A 113 -6.10 6.94 -5.47
C ASN A 113 -6.65 6.87 -6.90
N TRP A 114 -7.37 5.81 -7.24
CA TRP A 114 -8.00 5.71 -8.57
C TRP A 114 -9.07 6.78 -8.79
N LEU A 115 -9.90 7.04 -7.80
CA LEU A 115 -10.90 8.12 -7.87
C LEU A 115 -10.24 9.50 -8.02
N ALA A 116 -9.15 9.75 -7.29
CA ALA A 116 -8.40 11.00 -7.41
C ALA A 116 -7.76 11.14 -8.81
N GLN A 117 -7.14 10.08 -9.32
CA GLN A 117 -6.56 10.07 -10.67
C GLN A 117 -7.61 10.21 -11.75
N TYR A 118 -8.74 9.53 -11.62
CA TYR A 118 -9.87 9.61 -12.55
C TYR A 118 -10.37 11.06 -12.70
N ARG A 119 -10.57 11.75 -11.57
CA ARG A 119 -10.97 13.17 -11.58
C ARG A 119 -9.90 14.08 -12.19
N LYS A 120 -8.62 13.82 -11.86
CA LYS A 120 -7.48 14.60 -12.39
C LYS A 120 -7.31 14.43 -13.90
N ASN A 121 -7.62 13.25 -14.43
CA ASN A 121 -7.47 12.90 -15.85
C ASN A 121 -8.74 13.17 -16.67
N GLY A 122 -9.61 14.06 -16.23
CA GLY A 122 -10.82 14.40 -16.97
C GLY A 122 -11.83 13.26 -17.09
N TYR A 123 -11.99 12.51 -16.00
CA TYR A 123 -12.93 11.37 -15.91
C TYR A 123 -12.58 10.19 -16.85
N THR A 124 -11.29 10.00 -17.09
CA THR A 124 -10.78 8.87 -17.87
C THR A 124 -9.76 8.06 -17.07
N ILE A 125 -9.68 6.75 -17.37
CA ILE A 125 -8.66 5.88 -16.80
C ILE A 125 -7.45 5.89 -17.72
N VAL A 126 -6.33 6.41 -17.22
CA VAL A 126 -5.05 6.37 -17.91
C VAL A 126 -4.20 5.25 -17.34
N GLU A 127 -3.87 4.27 -18.16
CA GLU A 127 -2.88 3.27 -17.80
C GLU A 127 -1.48 3.85 -17.85
N LYS A 128 -0.80 3.80 -16.71
CA LYS A 128 0.63 4.11 -16.66
C LYS A 128 1.41 2.83 -16.94
N THR A 129 2.24 2.86 -17.97
CA THR A 129 3.21 1.80 -18.21
C THR A 129 4.11 1.62 -16.98
N ARG A 130 4.39 0.37 -16.61
CA ARG A 130 5.36 0.08 -15.54
C ARG A 130 6.74 0.44 -16.06
N GLY A 131 7.35 1.46 -15.47
CA GLY A 131 8.69 1.90 -15.80
C GLY A 131 8.85 3.40 -15.55
N ARG A 132 10.07 3.83 -15.34
CA ARG A 132 10.41 5.24 -15.31
C ARG A 132 10.30 5.76 -16.75
N VAL A 133 9.26 6.52 -17.05
CA VAL A 133 9.21 7.25 -18.31
C VAL A 133 10.35 8.26 -18.27
N PRO A 134 11.29 8.26 -19.23
CA PRO A 134 12.30 9.33 -19.31
C PRO A 134 11.55 10.67 -19.48
N GLU A 135 11.82 11.57 -18.58
CA GLU A 135 11.27 12.93 -18.61
C GLU A 135 12.03 13.71 -19.70
N SER A 136 11.50 13.82 -20.84
CA SER A 136 12.09 14.36 -22.08
C SER A 136 12.67 13.31 -23.02
N GLY A 137 12.17 13.37 -24.24
CA GLY A 137 12.52 12.49 -25.36
C GLY A 137 13.94 12.60 -25.92
N GLU A 138 14.96 12.61 -25.08
CA GLU A 138 16.33 12.43 -25.49
C GLU A 138 16.82 11.03 -25.15
N CYS A 139 16.81 10.19 -26.16
CA CYS A 139 17.47 8.90 -26.16
C CYS A 139 18.98 9.15 -26.02
N HIS A 140 19.53 9.13 -24.81
CA HIS A 140 20.97 9.09 -24.68
C HIS A 140 21.46 7.73 -25.17
N PRO A 141 22.31 7.68 -26.21
CA PRO A 141 22.86 6.42 -26.66
C PRO A 141 23.69 5.82 -25.53
N LYS A 142 23.42 4.55 -25.24
CA LYS A 142 24.20 3.79 -24.27
C LYS A 142 25.64 3.89 -24.63
N LYS A 143 26.50 4.44 -23.75
CA LYS A 143 27.95 4.44 -23.91
C LYS A 143 28.40 2.99 -24.11
N VAL A 144 28.78 2.67 -25.33
CA VAL A 144 29.43 1.41 -25.65
C VAL A 144 30.77 1.44 -24.93
N LYS A 145 30.96 0.52 -23.99
CA LYS A 145 32.27 0.31 -23.37
C LYS A 145 33.24 -0.10 -24.49
N ARG A 146 34.14 0.79 -24.88
CA ARG A 146 35.24 0.44 -25.76
C ARG A 146 36.14 -0.52 -24.99
N THR A 147 36.22 -1.74 -25.44
CA THR A 147 37.27 -2.68 -25.02
C THR A 147 38.60 -2.15 -25.49
N PRO A 148 39.67 -2.17 -24.69
CA PRO A 148 41.00 -1.79 -25.15
C PRO A 148 41.44 -2.80 -26.22
N ILE A 149 41.82 -2.29 -27.38
CA ILE A 149 42.48 -3.09 -28.42
C ILE A 149 43.90 -3.33 -27.90
N GLU A 150 44.22 -4.58 -27.61
CA GLU A 150 45.58 -4.98 -27.33
C GLU A 150 46.45 -4.68 -28.55
N GLY A 151 47.49 -3.89 -28.30
CA GLY A 151 48.43 -3.51 -29.31
C GLY A 151 49.23 -4.70 -29.84
N GLY A 152 49.14 -4.92 -31.13
CA GLY A 152 49.98 -5.88 -31.82
C GLY A 152 51.44 -5.43 -31.70
N LYS A 153 52.31 -6.34 -31.25
CA LYS A 153 53.76 -6.25 -31.37
C LYS A 153 54.11 -6.22 -32.86
N ARG A 154 54.89 -5.21 -33.25
CA ARG A 154 55.66 -5.27 -34.51
C ARG A 154 57.05 -5.79 -34.18
N GLU A 155 57.42 -6.83 -34.84
CA GLU A 155 58.81 -7.22 -35.03
C GLU A 155 59.50 -6.27 -35.95
#